data_49719c7f291a353ffa74571002c1d1c5
#
_entry.id   49719c7f291a353ffa74571002c1d1c5
#
_cell.length_a   1.000
_cell.length_b   1.000
_cell.length_c   1.000
_cell.angle_alpha   90.00
_cell.angle_beta   90.00
_cell.angle_gamma   90.00
#
_symmetry.space_group_name_H-M   'P 1'
#
loop_
_entity.id
_entity.type
_entity.pdbx_description
1 polymer ?
#
loop_
_entity_poly.entity_id
_entity_poly.type
_entity_poly.pdbx_seq_one_letter_code
_entity_poly.pdbx_strand_id
1 'polypeptide(L)'
;PFLVRVEKRADGTYIPGRMLSSRDMGRDEKHADFRYYVVDDKTGEIVIPNGTLAERWSDQEKWNIREENRDTGAEICPRLSVWDDKTGTVEVELPYFGNDREKRTLTRALPVRSVQTADGEVLVTTVYDLTLANYAIDRGIGGESAGSYEDDTPYTPAWQEKYTGIAPELVIKTAREIADNAIKTNGRTMI
;
A
#
# COMPACT_ATOMS: atom_id res chain seq x y z
N PRO A 1 -5.76 -1.43 -0.13
CA PRO A 1 -5.88 -2.46 0.93
C PRO A 1 -5.13 -3.75 0.62
N PHE A 2 -4.71 -4.01 -0.66
CA PHE A 2 -4.04 -5.26 -1.02
C PHE A 2 -2.72 -5.45 -0.29
N LEU A 3 -2.47 -6.71 0.12
CA LEU A 3 -1.27 -7.09 0.84
C LEU A 3 -0.09 -7.27 -0.11
N VAL A 4 1.05 -6.73 0.30
CA VAL A 4 2.35 -6.81 -0.36
C VAL A 4 3.31 -7.51 0.58
N ARG A 5 4.10 -8.46 0.10
CA ARG A 5 5.16 -9.11 0.87
C ARG A 5 6.27 -8.10 1.15
N VAL A 6 6.86 -8.20 2.33
CA VAL A 6 8.07 -7.47 2.70
C VAL A 6 9.19 -8.47 2.79
N GLU A 7 10.17 -8.33 1.91
CA GLU A 7 11.23 -9.32 1.71
C GLU A 7 12.52 -8.87 2.37
N LYS A 8 13.20 -9.78 3.04
CA LYS A 8 14.50 -9.54 3.65
C LYS A 8 15.59 -9.98 2.70
N ARG A 9 16.49 -9.08 2.34
CA ARG A 9 17.69 -9.38 1.55
C ARG A 9 18.75 -10.11 2.37
N ALA A 10 19.74 -10.68 1.70
CA ALA A 10 20.87 -11.38 2.35
C ALA A 10 21.71 -10.46 3.26
N ASP A 11 21.76 -9.17 2.98
CA ASP A 11 22.42 -8.14 3.80
C ASP A 11 21.61 -7.70 5.02
N GLY A 12 20.38 -8.21 5.17
CA GLY A 12 19.50 -7.92 6.28
C GLY A 12 18.50 -6.78 6.02
N THR A 13 18.63 -6.05 4.92
CA THR A 13 17.70 -4.97 4.56
C THR A 13 16.34 -5.52 4.12
N TYR A 14 15.27 -4.76 4.41
CA TYR A 14 13.93 -5.08 3.93
C TYR A 14 13.58 -4.24 2.71
N ILE A 15 12.85 -4.86 1.79
CA ILE A 15 12.34 -4.23 0.57
C ILE A 15 10.89 -4.64 0.33
N PRO A 16 10.09 -3.82 -0.36
CA PRO A 16 8.81 -4.27 -0.89
C PRO A 16 9.00 -5.37 -1.93
N GLY A 17 8.25 -6.44 -1.78
CA GLY A 17 8.19 -7.55 -2.72
C GLY A 17 6.94 -7.48 -3.61
N ARG A 18 6.49 -8.63 -4.08
CA ARG A 18 5.27 -8.77 -4.86
C ARG A 18 4.01 -8.81 -3.97
N MET A 19 2.85 -8.63 -4.57
CA MET A 19 1.57 -8.81 -3.87
C MET A 19 1.42 -10.24 -3.35
N LEU A 20 0.83 -10.38 -2.17
CA LEU A 20 0.48 -11.68 -1.60
C LEU A 20 -0.67 -12.28 -2.42
N SER A 21 -0.47 -13.48 -2.94
CA SER A 21 -1.40 -14.14 -3.85
C SER A 21 -1.85 -15.50 -3.32
N SER A 22 -2.89 -16.07 -3.94
CA SER A 22 -3.37 -17.43 -3.64
C SER A 22 -2.28 -18.48 -3.82
N ARG A 23 -1.36 -18.27 -4.75
CA ARG A 23 -0.21 -19.18 -4.94
C ARG A 23 0.69 -19.21 -3.71
N ASP A 24 0.94 -18.07 -3.08
CA ASP A 24 1.72 -18.01 -1.83
C ASP A 24 1.07 -18.83 -0.70
N MET A 25 -0.24 -18.87 -0.69
CA MET A 25 -1.03 -19.63 0.30
C MET A 25 -1.17 -21.12 -0.06
N GLY A 26 -0.48 -21.57 -1.12
CA GLY A 26 -0.51 -22.98 -1.56
C GLY A 26 -1.81 -23.40 -2.25
N ARG A 27 -2.63 -22.44 -2.71
CA ARG A 27 -3.87 -22.76 -3.41
C ARG A 27 -3.58 -23.11 -4.87
N ASP A 28 -3.95 -24.33 -5.25
CA ASP A 28 -3.88 -24.78 -6.64
C ASP A 28 -5.20 -24.44 -7.36
N GLU A 29 -5.25 -23.22 -7.87
CA GLU A 29 -6.40 -22.70 -8.62
C GLU A 29 -5.97 -21.91 -9.84
N LYS A 30 -6.86 -21.81 -10.82
CA LYS A 30 -6.60 -21.04 -12.04
C LYS A 30 -6.36 -19.58 -11.70
N HIS A 31 -5.31 -19.00 -12.27
CA HIS A 31 -4.89 -17.61 -12.03
C HIS A 31 -4.56 -17.28 -10.58
N ALA A 32 -4.08 -18.23 -9.79
CA ALA A 32 -3.72 -18.04 -8.39
C ALA A 32 -2.74 -16.86 -8.16
N ASP A 33 -1.86 -16.59 -9.11
CA ASP A 33 -0.89 -15.49 -9.04
C ASP A 33 -1.53 -14.09 -9.09
N PHE A 34 -2.78 -13.99 -9.53
CA PHE A 34 -3.53 -12.74 -9.68
C PHE A 34 -4.70 -12.62 -8.69
N ARG A 35 -4.82 -13.55 -7.74
CA ARG A 35 -5.81 -13.52 -6.66
C ARG A 35 -5.16 -12.97 -5.40
N TYR A 36 -5.36 -11.69 -5.16
CA TYR A 36 -4.69 -10.95 -4.11
C TYR A 36 -5.52 -10.88 -2.84
N TYR A 37 -4.84 -10.83 -1.71
CA TYR A 37 -5.44 -10.78 -0.38
C TYR A 37 -5.56 -9.36 0.15
N VAL A 38 -6.59 -9.18 0.98
CA VAL A 38 -6.79 -8.01 1.85
C VAL A 38 -6.99 -8.49 3.28
N VAL A 39 -6.89 -7.58 4.25
CA VAL A 39 -7.37 -7.83 5.62
C VAL A 39 -8.81 -7.37 5.72
N ASP A 40 -9.70 -8.22 6.18
CA ASP A 40 -11.06 -7.81 6.54
C ASP A 40 -11.05 -7.14 7.92
N ASP A 41 -11.50 -5.90 8.01
CA ASP A 41 -11.48 -5.11 9.24
C ASP A 41 -12.47 -5.65 10.30
N LYS A 42 -13.54 -6.33 9.87
CA LYS A 42 -14.54 -6.92 10.78
C LYS A 42 -14.01 -8.13 11.54
N THR A 43 -13.23 -8.97 10.86
CA THR A 43 -12.76 -10.26 11.39
C THR A 43 -11.28 -10.29 11.72
N GLY A 44 -10.50 -9.40 11.09
CA GLY A 44 -9.03 -9.43 11.12
C GLY A 44 -8.42 -10.54 10.27
N GLU A 45 -9.22 -11.31 9.55
CA GLU A 45 -8.76 -12.38 8.67
C GLU A 45 -8.24 -11.84 7.34
N ILE A 46 -7.35 -12.61 6.71
CA ILE A 46 -6.91 -12.34 5.35
C ILE A 46 -7.80 -13.11 4.38
N VAL A 47 -8.42 -12.38 3.46
CA VAL A 47 -9.41 -12.91 2.52
C VAL A 47 -9.14 -12.39 1.11
N ILE A 48 -9.69 -13.09 0.12
CA ILE A 48 -9.65 -12.63 -1.28
C ILE A 48 -10.96 -11.89 -1.56
N PRO A 49 -10.94 -10.59 -1.90
CA PRO A 49 -12.13 -9.90 -2.34
C PRO A 49 -12.57 -10.43 -3.71
N ASN A 50 -13.87 -10.50 -3.94
CA ASN A 50 -14.44 -10.88 -5.22
C ASN A 50 -14.12 -9.84 -6.30
N GLY A 51 -13.95 -10.27 -7.55
CA GLY A 51 -13.71 -9.37 -8.69
C GLY A 51 -12.28 -8.82 -8.79
N THR A 52 -11.29 -9.54 -8.26
CA THR A 52 -9.86 -9.17 -8.43
C THR A 52 -9.37 -9.37 -9.86
N LEU A 53 -8.11 -9.07 -10.14
CA LEU A 53 -7.53 -9.14 -11.48
C LEU A 53 -7.69 -10.52 -12.13
N ALA A 54 -7.71 -11.60 -11.35
CA ALA A 54 -7.91 -12.97 -11.86
C ALA A 54 -9.25 -13.15 -12.57
N GLU A 55 -10.29 -12.45 -12.15
CA GLU A 55 -11.64 -12.53 -12.72
C GLU A 55 -11.75 -11.88 -14.12
N ARG A 56 -10.73 -11.13 -14.53
CA ARG A 56 -10.63 -10.59 -15.90
C ARG A 56 -10.70 -11.68 -16.97
N TRP A 57 -10.23 -12.88 -16.65
CA TRP A 57 -10.19 -14.02 -17.57
C TRP A 57 -11.30 -15.04 -17.33
N SER A 58 -12.26 -14.69 -16.47
CA SER A 58 -13.42 -15.55 -16.18
C SER A 58 -14.60 -15.15 -17.08
N ASP A 59 -15.26 -16.15 -17.67
CA ASP A 59 -16.48 -15.93 -18.45
C ASP A 59 -17.70 -15.65 -17.55
N GLN A 60 -17.62 -15.97 -16.27
CA GLN A 60 -18.72 -15.91 -15.31
C GLN A 60 -18.64 -14.71 -14.38
N GLU A 61 -17.45 -14.15 -14.17
CA GLU A 61 -17.19 -13.11 -13.19
C GLU A 61 -16.75 -11.81 -13.89
N LYS A 62 -17.21 -10.69 -13.38
CA LYS A 62 -16.78 -9.38 -13.89
C LYS A 62 -15.56 -8.91 -13.13
N TRP A 63 -14.58 -8.42 -13.82
CA TRP A 63 -13.45 -7.73 -13.24
C TRP A 63 -13.89 -6.38 -12.65
N ASN A 64 -14.40 -6.45 -11.43
CA ASN A 64 -14.80 -5.30 -10.63
C ASN A 64 -14.77 -5.72 -9.17
N ILE A 65 -13.92 -5.10 -8.37
CA ILE A 65 -13.79 -5.42 -6.95
C ILE A 65 -15.13 -5.20 -6.25
N ARG A 66 -15.55 -6.20 -5.49
CA ARG A 66 -16.69 -6.18 -4.62
C ARG A 66 -16.24 -6.38 -3.18
N GLU A 67 -16.93 -5.75 -2.26
CA GLU A 67 -16.73 -5.92 -0.82
C GLU A 67 -17.35 -7.23 -0.32
N GLU A 68 -17.01 -8.32 -0.99
CA GLU A 68 -17.45 -9.68 -0.72
C GLU A 68 -16.24 -10.61 -0.67
N ASN A 69 -16.21 -11.51 0.29
CA ASN A 69 -15.24 -12.61 0.31
C ASN A 69 -15.55 -13.56 -0.85
N ARG A 70 -14.60 -13.75 -1.74
CA ARG A 70 -14.73 -14.60 -2.93
C ARG A 70 -15.15 -16.05 -2.61
N ASP A 71 -14.63 -16.59 -1.51
CA ASP A 71 -14.83 -18.01 -1.18
C ASP A 71 -16.17 -18.27 -0.47
N THR A 72 -16.68 -17.28 0.26
CA THR A 72 -17.88 -17.45 1.10
C THR A 72 -19.06 -16.60 0.65
N GLY A 73 -18.83 -15.57 -0.16
CA GLY A 73 -19.85 -14.57 -0.52
C GLY A 73 -20.23 -13.62 0.63
N ALA A 74 -19.58 -13.74 1.79
CA ALA A 74 -19.85 -12.85 2.91
C ALA A 74 -19.32 -11.44 2.64
N GLU A 75 -20.08 -10.43 3.10
CA GLU A 75 -19.62 -9.04 3.04
C GLU A 75 -18.35 -8.84 3.87
N ILE A 76 -17.38 -8.13 3.30
CA ILE A 76 -16.11 -7.78 3.95
C ILE A 76 -15.94 -6.27 4.01
N CYS A 77 -15.04 -5.81 4.89
CA CYS A 77 -14.60 -4.41 4.96
C CYS A 77 -13.07 -4.38 4.78
N PRO A 78 -12.55 -4.18 3.55
CA PRO A 78 -11.11 -4.20 3.31
C PRO A 78 -10.39 -3.10 4.08
N ARG A 79 -9.49 -3.49 4.99
CA ARG A 79 -8.67 -2.58 5.78
C ARG A 79 -7.63 -1.90 4.90
N LEU A 80 -7.50 -0.57 5.00
CA LEU A 80 -6.51 0.18 4.22
C LEU A 80 -5.08 -0.05 4.73
N SER A 81 -4.90 -0.09 6.05
CA SER A 81 -3.60 -0.21 6.70
C SER A 81 -3.54 -1.45 7.59
N VAL A 82 -2.37 -2.11 7.68
CA VAL A 82 -2.15 -3.15 8.69
C VAL A 82 -1.83 -2.56 10.06
N TRP A 83 -1.60 -1.24 10.16
CA TRP A 83 -1.24 -0.58 11.40
C TRP A 83 -2.35 -0.68 12.45
N ASP A 84 -1.99 -1.23 13.60
CA ASP A 84 -2.75 -1.24 14.85
C ASP A 84 -1.78 -1.30 16.04
N ASP A 85 -2.30 -1.27 17.27
CA ASP A 85 -1.49 -1.29 18.50
C ASP A 85 -0.63 -2.55 18.71
N LYS A 86 -0.82 -3.57 17.88
CA LYS A 86 -0.12 -4.86 17.94
C LYS A 86 0.83 -5.09 16.78
N THR A 87 0.83 -4.17 15.82
CA THR A 87 1.58 -4.33 14.58
C THR A 87 3.04 -3.96 14.81
N GLY A 88 3.97 -4.82 14.36
CA GLY A 88 5.39 -4.51 14.31
C GLY A 88 5.71 -3.52 13.20
N THR A 89 6.89 -2.90 13.30
CA THR A 89 7.44 -2.04 12.24
C THR A 89 8.79 -2.54 11.78
N VAL A 90 9.09 -2.34 10.51
CA VAL A 90 10.43 -2.56 9.95
C VAL A 90 10.84 -1.35 9.13
N GLU A 91 12.15 -1.12 9.03
CA GLU A 91 12.68 -0.15 8.08
C GLU A 91 12.86 -0.82 6.72
N VAL A 92 12.31 -0.20 5.68
CA VAL A 92 12.41 -0.68 4.29
C VAL A 92 13.16 0.30 3.43
N GLU A 93 13.93 -0.23 2.50
CA GLU A 93 14.50 0.56 1.42
C GLU A 93 13.50 0.70 0.28
N LEU A 94 13.17 1.93 -0.06
CA LEU A 94 12.34 2.29 -1.20
C LEU A 94 13.19 2.95 -2.29
N PRO A 95 12.88 2.74 -3.57
CA PRO A 95 13.60 3.40 -4.65
C PRO A 95 13.35 4.92 -4.59
N TYR A 96 14.40 5.68 -4.84
CA TYR A 96 14.25 7.11 -5.05
C TYR A 96 13.52 7.36 -6.37
N PHE A 97 12.45 8.14 -6.31
CA PHE A 97 11.64 8.43 -7.48
C PHE A 97 12.33 9.46 -8.38
N GLY A 98 12.45 9.15 -9.65
CA GLY A 98 13.04 10.04 -10.65
C GLY A 98 14.27 9.44 -11.34
N ASN A 99 14.87 10.22 -12.24
CA ASN A 99 16.06 9.83 -12.99
C ASN A 99 17.31 10.01 -12.12
N ASP A 100 17.45 9.18 -11.11
CA ASP A 100 18.60 9.22 -10.22
C ASP A 100 19.72 8.29 -10.71
N ARG A 101 20.75 8.89 -11.29
CA ARG A 101 21.94 8.17 -11.76
C ARG A 101 22.71 7.49 -10.62
N GLU A 102 22.57 8.01 -9.40
CA GLU A 102 23.25 7.50 -8.21
C GLU A 102 22.53 6.30 -7.59
N LYS A 103 21.34 5.95 -8.12
CA LYS A 103 20.50 4.84 -7.60
C LYS A 103 20.25 4.96 -6.10
N ARG A 104 20.00 6.18 -5.62
CA ARG A 104 19.67 6.43 -4.21
C ARG A 104 18.45 5.64 -3.78
N THR A 105 18.45 5.23 -2.54
CA THR A 105 17.30 4.64 -1.86
C THR A 105 16.84 5.55 -0.73
N LEU A 106 15.61 5.37 -0.31
CA LEU A 106 15.04 6.03 0.86
C LEU A 106 14.75 4.96 1.89
N THR A 107 15.12 5.21 3.15
CA THR A 107 14.77 4.34 4.27
C THR A 107 13.52 4.88 4.93
N ARG A 108 12.50 4.04 5.09
CA ARG A 108 11.20 4.40 5.66
C ARG A 108 10.70 3.34 6.63
N ALA A 109 10.07 3.77 7.72
CA ALA A 109 9.36 2.85 8.60
C ALA A 109 8.06 2.38 7.96
N LEU A 110 7.79 1.08 8.09
CA LEU A 110 6.64 0.43 7.50
C LEU A 110 5.98 -0.49 8.52
N PRO A 111 4.67 -0.40 8.76
CA PRO A 111 3.97 -1.36 9.59
C PRO A 111 3.87 -2.70 8.85
N VAL A 112 4.09 -3.79 9.58
CA VAL A 112 4.08 -5.14 9.01
C VAL A 112 3.31 -6.10 9.91
N ARG A 113 2.68 -7.08 9.28
CA ARG A 113 2.01 -8.20 9.91
C ARG A 113 2.63 -9.51 9.41
N SER A 114 2.82 -10.49 10.31
CA SER A 114 3.20 -11.85 9.93
C SER A 114 2.02 -12.61 9.35
N VAL A 115 2.26 -13.34 8.26
CA VAL A 115 1.30 -14.23 7.61
C VAL A 115 1.95 -15.57 7.33
N GLN A 116 1.28 -16.66 7.72
CA GLN A 116 1.72 -18.00 7.39
C GLN A 116 1.36 -18.32 5.93
N THR A 117 2.35 -18.68 5.12
CA THR A 117 2.20 -19.10 3.73
C THR A 117 2.58 -20.58 3.57
N ALA A 118 2.43 -21.12 2.36
CA ALA A 118 2.85 -22.50 2.07
C ALA A 118 4.37 -22.70 2.24
N ASP A 119 5.16 -21.66 1.99
CA ASP A 119 6.63 -21.70 2.06
C ASP A 119 7.18 -21.22 3.42
N GLY A 120 6.33 -20.94 4.39
CA GLY A 120 6.69 -20.45 5.72
C GLY A 120 6.08 -19.08 6.04
N GLU A 121 6.53 -18.50 7.14
CA GLU A 121 6.08 -17.21 7.61
C GLU A 121 6.69 -16.08 6.77
N VAL A 122 5.87 -15.11 6.36
CA VAL A 122 6.29 -13.91 5.64
C VAL A 122 5.73 -12.65 6.29
N LEU A 123 6.45 -11.54 6.19
CA LEU A 123 5.93 -10.24 6.56
C LEU A 123 5.13 -9.66 5.39
N VAL A 124 4.03 -9.02 5.71
CA VAL A 124 3.19 -8.31 4.74
C VAL A 124 2.83 -6.92 5.24
N THR A 125 2.58 -6.03 4.31
CA THR A 125 2.05 -4.69 4.51
C THR A 125 0.97 -4.42 3.46
N THR A 126 0.34 -3.25 3.48
CA THR A 126 -0.58 -2.88 2.41
C THR A 126 0.09 -1.95 1.38
N VAL A 127 -0.46 -1.90 0.16
CA VAL A 127 -0.10 -0.88 -0.84
C VAL A 127 -0.29 0.53 -0.27
N TYR A 128 -1.33 0.75 0.54
CA TYR A 128 -1.59 2.03 1.19
C TYR A 128 -0.48 2.41 2.17
N ASP A 129 -0.05 1.48 3.03
CA ASP A 129 1.06 1.71 3.97
C ASP A 129 2.37 2.03 3.24
N LEU A 130 2.65 1.31 2.14
CA LEU A 130 3.79 1.60 1.27
C LEU A 130 3.71 3.00 0.65
N THR A 131 2.52 3.41 0.22
CA THR A 131 2.31 4.75 -0.34
C THR A 131 2.60 5.83 0.70
N LEU A 132 2.05 5.70 1.91
CA LEU A 132 2.31 6.65 2.99
C LEU A 132 3.80 6.71 3.36
N ALA A 133 4.45 5.56 3.47
CA ALA A 133 5.89 5.49 3.74
C ALA A 133 6.71 6.14 2.63
N ASN A 134 6.40 5.88 1.36
CA ASN A 134 7.10 6.47 0.23
C ASN A 134 7.02 8.00 0.22
N TYR A 135 5.87 8.57 0.59
CA TYR A 135 5.67 10.02 0.70
C TYR A 135 6.12 10.61 2.05
N ALA A 136 6.83 9.85 2.87
CA ALA A 136 7.36 10.29 4.17
C ALA A 136 6.29 10.85 5.13
N ILE A 137 5.06 10.34 5.04
CA ILE A 137 3.97 10.74 5.94
C ILE A 137 4.30 10.26 7.34
N ASP A 138 4.41 11.20 8.29
CA ASP A 138 4.61 10.88 9.70
C ASP A 138 3.37 10.21 10.29
N ARG A 139 3.58 9.02 10.83
CA ARG A 139 2.53 8.20 11.47
C ARG A 139 2.86 7.87 12.91
N GLY A 140 3.93 8.45 13.45
CA GLY A 140 4.43 8.14 14.79
C GLY A 140 5.02 6.74 14.95
N ILE A 141 5.41 6.08 13.85
CA ILE A 141 5.95 4.71 13.84
C ILE A 141 7.47 4.64 13.73
N GLY A 142 8.13 5.78 13.80
CA GLY A 142 9.58 5.90 13.62
C GLY A 142 10.00 6.00 12.15
N GLY A 143 11.31 5.89 11.91
CA GLY A 143 11.91 6.06 10.59
C GLY A 143 12.01 7.53 10.16
N GLU A 144 12.52 7.76 8.95
CA GLU A 144 12.54 9.09 8.37
C GLU A 144 11.15 9.51 7.91
N SER A 145 10.67 10.66 8.36
CA SER A 145 9.41 11.26 7.96
C SER A 145 9.57 12.76 7.76
N ALA A 146 8.65 13.38 7.04
CA ALA A 146 8.58 14.83 6.92
C ALA A 146 7.89 15.42 8.14
N GLY A 147 8.50 16.41 8.78
CA GLY A 147 7.89 17.14 9.90
C GLY A 147 6.84 18.16 9.43
N SER A 148 6.99 18.68 8.20
CA SER A 148 6.06 19.62 7.61
C SER A 148 6.06 19.54 6.07
N TYR A 149 5.10 20.23 5.45
CA TYR A 149 5.07 20.41 3.98
C TYR A 149 6.19 21.32 3.44
N GLU A 150 6.81 22.10 4.31
CA GLU A 150 7.91 23.02 4.00
C GLU A 150 9.29 22.37 4.13
N ASP A 151 9.38 21.14 4.64
CA ASP A 151 10.66 20.42 4.74
C ASP A 151 11.16 20.02 3.35
N ASP A 152 12.46 20.17 3.09
CA ASP A 152 13.09 19.66 1.86
C ASP A 152 13.35 18.13 1.95
N THR A 153 12.34 17.40 2.37
CA THR A 153 12.34 15.94 2.42
C THR A 153 11.74 15.38 1.14
N PRO A 154 12.33 14.36 0.50
CA PRO A 154 11.79 13.80 -0.74
C PRO A 154 10.31 13.53 -0.68
N TYR A 155 9.65 14.09 -1.69
CA TYR A 155 8.25 14.08 -2.07
C TYR A 155 7.33 15.03 -1.30
N THR A 156 7.86 15.93 -0.45
CA THR A 156 7.05 17.02 0.10
C THR A 156 6.74 18.09 -0.95
N PRO A 157 5.74 18.95 -0.70
CA PRO A 157 5.50 20.13 -1.55
C PRO A 157 6.71 21.05 -1.71
N ALA A 158 7.50 21.29 -0.66
CA ALA A 158 8.71 22.10 -0.75
C ALA A 158 9.81 21.42 -1.59
N TRP A 159 10.00 20.12 -1.41
CA TRP A 159 11.00 19.37 -2.17
C TRP A 159 10.71 19.39 -3.69
N GLN A 160 9.44 19.30 -4.10
CA GLN A 160 9.07 19.23 -5.51
C GLN A 160 9.29 20.54 -6.27
N GLU A 161 9.29 21.70 -5.59
CA GLU A 161 9.43 23.02 -6.20
C GLU A 161 10.69 23.13 -7.06
N LYS A 162 11.82 22.60 -6.56
CA LYS A 162 13.10 22.60 -7.29
C LYS A 162 13.08 21.83 -8.62
N TYR A 163 12.11 20.93 -8.81
CA TYR A 163 11.96 20.15 -10.04
C TYR A 163 10.85 20.69 -10.96
N THR A 164 9.78 21.18 -10.37
CA THR A 164 8.58 21.60 -11.13
C THR A 164 8.46 23.12 -11.29
N GLY A 165 9.11 23.88 -10.40
CA GLY A 165 8.94 25.33 -10.31
C GLY A 165 7.58 25.77 -9.77
N ILE A 166 6.77 24.84 -9.24
CA ILE A 166 5.45 25.13 -8.68
C ILE A 166 5.61 25.40 -7.19
N ALA A 167 5.14 26.56 -6.73
CA ALA A 167 5.23 26.96 -5.32
C ALA A 167 4.48 25.97 -4.41
N PRO A 168 5.05 25.60 -3.24
CA PRO A 168 4.46 24.63 -2.30
C PRO A 168 3.03 24.98 -1.90
N GLU A 169 2.73 26.26 -1.68
CA GLU A 169 1.41 26.73 -1.26
C GLU A 169 0.34 26.41 -2.30
N LEU A 170 0.68 26.45 -3.59
CA LEU A 170 -0.25 26.12 -4.66
C LEU A 170 -0.56 24.62 -4.67
N VAL A 171 0.45 23.77 -4.46
CA VAL A 171 0.28 22.31 -4.36
C VAL A 171 -0.60 21.97 -3.17
N ILE A 172 -0.29 22.55 -2.00
CA ILE A 172 -1.05 22.33 -0.76
C ILE A 172 -2.49 22.79 -0.91
N LYS A 173 -2.70 23.99 -1.47
CA LYS A 173 -4.04 24.53 -1.71
C LYS A 173 -4.86 23.60 -2.62
N THR A 174 -4.29 23.21 -3.76
CA THR A 174 -4.96 22.31 -4.72
C THR A 174 -5.32 20.97 -4.10
N ALA A 175 -4.40 20.36 -3.35
CA ALA A 175 -4.65 19.10 -2.65
C ALA A 175 -5.80 19.21 -1.63
N ARG A 176 -5.85 20.32 -0.87
CA ARG A 176 -6.95 20.59 0.08
C ARG A 176 -8.29 20.78 -0.63
N GLU A 177 -8.31 21.55 -1.72
CA GLU A 177 -9.54 21.76 -2.52
C GLU A 177 -10.08 20.44 -3.09
N ILE A 178 -9.19 19.54 -3.55
CA ILE A 178 -9.57 18.19 -4.02
C ILE A 178 -10.16 17.37 -2.87
N ALA A 179 -9.51 17.35 -1.71
CA ALA A 179 -9.98 16.61 -0.54
C ALA A 179 -11.33 17.14 -0.03
N ASP A 180 -11.45 18.48 0.10
CA ASP A 180 -12.70 19.12 0.52
C ASP A 180 -13.85 18.81 -0.42
N ASN A 181 -13.59 18.83 -1.73
CA ASN A 181 -14.60 18.50 -2.73
C ASN A 181 -14.99 17.02 -2.67
N ALA A 182 -14.02 16.12 -2.45
CA ALA A 182 -14.30 14.70 -2.27
C ALA A 182 -15.19 14.46 -1.05
N ILE A 183 -14.92 15.13 0.08
CA ILE A 183 -15.74 15.05 1.29
C ILE A 183 -17.18 15.56 1.01
N LYS A 184 -17.31 16.75 0.40
CA LYS A 184 -18.61 17.38 0.09
C LYS A 184 -19.46 16.56 -0.87
N THR A 185 -18.85 15.80 -1.75
CA THR A 185 -19.51 15.08 -2.84
C THR A 185 -19.55 13.57 -2.65
N ASN A 186 -19.17 13.05 -1.46
CA ASN A 186 -19.05 11.61 -1.18
C ASN A 186 -18.18 10.89 -2.22
N GLY A 187 -16.98 11.42 -2.45
CA GLY A 187 -15.97 10.83 -3.35
C GLY A 187 -16.16 11.13 -4.84
N ARG A 188 -17.07 12.01 -5.23
CA ARG A 188 -17.32 12.36 -6.64
C ARG A 188 -16.37 13.45 -7.17
N THR A 189 -15.13 13.44 -6.72
CA THR A 189 -14.10 14.35 -7.24
C THR A 189 -13.42 13.67 -8.42
N MET A 190 -13.35 14.41 -9.54
CA MET A 190 -12.55 14.02 -10.71
C MET A 190 -11.40 15.01 -10.87
N ILE A 191 -10.23 14.48 -11.22
CA ILE A 191 -9.02 15.23 -11.55
C ILE A 191 -8.75 15.06 -13.04
#